data_7636d8a291cbd7ccf850f836eee6ce74
#
_entry.id   7636d8a291cbd7ccf850f836eee6ce74
#
_cell.length_a   1.000
_cell.length_b   1.000
_cell.length_c   1.000
_cell.angle_alpha   90.00
_cell.angle_beta   90.00
_cell.angle_gamma   90.00
#
_symmetry.space_group_name_H-M   'P 1'
#
loop_
_entity.id
_entity.type
_entity.pdbx_description
1 polymer ?
#
loop_
_entity_poly.entity_id
_entity_poly.type
_entity_poly.pdbx_seq_one_letter_code
_entity_poly.pdbx_strand_id
1 'polypeptide(L)'
;MKKKYLALIEELNPDSEQLTDDPDIAAKQDEVINQIMFELARIKKIPKYIEMEVKAGDIIDFSKLGAECGYEIYQLGAVGGIIYTPKANGTILKVREGGVAEIDVFVYPERITEKTKDKAYEFELSADVLEIMPYGIAADLLKSDVSAEYGRIYAQRYEELKQMLDPRYQMTSAYVEGGYDI
;
A
#
# COMPACT_ATOMS: atom_id res chain seq x y z
N MET A 1 -6.15 -3.39 -14.42
CA MET A 1 -5.71 -2.07 -13.95
C MET A 1 -5.33 -1.15 -15.11
N LYS A 2 -4.28 -1.47 -15.90
CA LYS A 2 -3.80 -0.64 -17.01
C LYS A 2 -4.93 -0.07 -17.90
N LYS A 3 -5.87 -0.90 -18.36
CA LYS A 3 -7.00 -0.46 -19.20
C LYS A 3 -7.90 0.60 -18.55
N LYS A 4 -8.06 0.59 -17.20
CA LYS A 4 -8.96 1.53 -16.50
C LYS A 4 -8.40 2.94 -16.48
N TYR A 5 -7.12 3.13 -16.07
CA TYR A 5 -6.55 4.48 -16.03
C TYR A 5 -6.23 5.01 -17.43
N LEU A 6 -5.88 4.13 -18.39
CA LEU A 6 -5.71 4.53 -19.78
C LEU A 6 -7.02 5.06 -20.38
N ALA A 7 -8.15 4.40 -20.10
CA ALA A 7 -9.47 4.90 -20.52
C ALA A 7 -9.75 6.29 -19.95
N LEU A 8 -9.41 6.57 -18.67
CA LEU A 8 -9.55 7.89 -18.08
C LEU A 8 -8.68 8.95 -18.78
N ILE A 9 -7.47 8.59 -19.22
CA ILE A 9 -6.59 9.49 -19.95
C ILE A 9 -7.02 9.69 -21.38
N GLU A 10 -7.47 8.64 -22.08
CA GLU A 10 -7.86 8.65 -23.49
C GLU A 10 -9.22 9.30 -23.76
N GLU A 11 -10.18 9.19 -22.84
CA GLU A 11 -11.50 9.87 -22.96
C GLU A 11 -11.38 11.40 -23.09
N LEU A 12 -10.23 11.96 -22.72
CA LEU A 12 -10.00 13.40 -22.69
C LEU A 12 -9.42 13.96 -23.98
N ASN A 13 -9.00 13.12 -24.91
CA ASN A 13 -8.33 13.59 -26.11
C ASN A 13 -8.82 12.86 -27.38
N PRO A 14 -10.10 13.07 -27.78
CA PRO A 14 -10.71 12.34 -28.89
C PRO A 14 -10.07 12.62 -30.26
N ASP A 15 -9.27 13.71 -30.41
CA ASP A 15 -8.73 14.19 -31.69
C ASP A 15 -7.20 14.09 -31.80
N SER A 16 -6.49 13.55 -30.84
CA SER A 16 -5.03 13.44 -30.87
C SER A 16 -4.52 12.00 -30.82
N GLU A 17 -3.29 11.82 -31.28
CA GLU A 17 -2.49 10.62 -31.07
C GLU A 17 -2.64 10.12 -29.63
N GLN A 18 -2.79 8.81 -29.47
CA GLN A 18 -3.06 8.21 -28.15
C GLN A 18 -2.03 8.70 -27.16
N LEU A 19 -2.44 9.38 -26.08
CA LEU A 19 -1.57 9.82 -24.97
C LEU A 19 -0.75 8.66 -24.39
N THR A 20 -1.20 7.43 -24.61
CA THR A 20 -0.52 6.19 -24.23
C THR A 20 0.75 5.92 -25.03
N ASP A 21 0.92 6.55 -26.20
CA ASP A 21 2.10 6.44 -27.04
C ASP A 21 3.14 7.53 -26.70
N ASP A 22 2.81 8.45 -25.77
CA ASP A 22 3.76 9.44 -25.27
C ASP A 22 4.89 8.73 -24.49
N PRO A 23 6.14 8.80 -24.95
CA PRO A 23 7.27 8.16 -24.29
C PRO A 23 7.50 8.66 -22.86
N ASP A 24 7.13 9.91 -22.54
CA ASP A 24 7.27 10.48 -21.21
C ASP A 24 6.25 9.86 -20.24
N ILE A 25 5.03 9.61 -20.69
CA ILE A 25 3.99 8.91 -19.91
C ILE A 25 4.42 7.46 -19.71
N ALA A 26 4.85 6.79 -20.78
CA ALA A 26 5.29 5.40 -20.70
C ALA A 26 6.48 5.22 -19.74
N ALA A 27 7.44 6.14 -19.73
CA ALA A 27 8.61 6.09 -18.86
C ALA A 27 8.27 6.28 -17.36
N LYS A 28 7.24 7.06 -17.04
CA LYS A 28 6.83 7.38 -15.66
C LYS A 28 5.80 6.40 -15.10
N GLN A 29 5.09 5.68 -15.97
CA GLN A 29 3.93 4.88 -15.63
C GLN A 29 4.15 3.92 -14.47
N ASP A 30 5.22 3.14 -14.50
CA ASP A 30 5.48 2.10 -13.49
C ASP A 30 5.78 2.71 -12.12
N GLU A 31 6.53 3.83 -12.10
CA GLU A 31 6.84 4.52 -10.84
C GLU A 31 5.59 5.16 -10.24
N VAL A 32 4.74 5.78 -11.04
CA VAL A 32 3.47 6.34 -10.59
C VAL A 32 2.54 5.25 -10.05
N ILE A 33 2.43 4.10 -10.72
CA ILE A 33 1.64 2.97 -10.24
C ILE A 33 2.17 2.49 -8.89
N ASN A 34 3.48 2.31 -8.75
CA ASN A 34 4.11 1.88 -7.50
C ASN A 34 3.86 2.90 -6.38
N GLN A 35 3.99 4.18 -6.66
CA GLN A 35 3.78 5.25 -5.68
C GLN A 35 2.34 5.25 -5.16
N ILE A 36 1.35 5.24 -6.05
CA ILE A 36 -0.07 5.19 -5.68
C ILE A 36 -0.42 3.91 -4.93
N MET A 37 0.11 2.77 -5.39
CA MET A 37 -0.09 1.47 -4.76
C MET A 37 0.43 1.46 -3.31
N PHE A 38 1.61 2.04 -3.07
CA PHE A 38 2.20 2.12 -1.73
C PHE A 38 1.49 3.13 -0.82
N GLU A 39 1.02 4.25 -1.38
CA GLU A 39 0.20 5.20 -0.64
C GLU A 39 -1.08 4.55 -0.14
N LEU A 40 -1.80 3.85 -1.02
CA LEU A 40 -3.05 3.17 -0.67
C LEU A 40 -2.83 1.99 0.28
N ALA A 41 -1.72 1.25 0.17
CA ALA A 41 -1.35 0.17 1.09
C ALA A 41 -1.08 0.67 2.52
N ARG A 42 -0.71 1.94 2.72
CA ARG A 42 -0.58 2.53 4.06
C ARG A 42 -1.93 2.83 4.70
N ILE A 43 -2.95 3.11 3.90
CA ILE A 43 -4.32 3.36 4.37
C ILE A 43 -5.03 2.03 4.62
N LYS A 44 -5.09 1.18 3.61
CA LYS A 44 -5.64 -0.17 3.67
C LYS A 44 -4.51 -1.16 3.81
N LYS A 45 -4.09 -1.41 5.04
CA LYS A 45 -2.89 -2.18 5.38
C LYS A 45 -2.99 -3.62 4.88
N ILE A 46 -1.88 -4.15 4.36
CA ILE A 46 -1.73 -5.56 3.98
C ILE A 46 -1.07 -6.29 5.14
N PRO A 47 -1.80 -7.09 5.92
CA PRO A 47 -1.24 -7.81 7.05
C PRO A 47 -0.53 -9.08 6.57
N LYS A 48 0.61 -9.39 7.20
CA LYS A 48 1.29 -10.69 7.10
C LYS A 48 1.61 -11.16 8.53
N TYR A 49 1.53 -12.46 8.73
CA TYR A 49 1.88 -13.12 9.98
C TYR A 49 3.18 -13.90 9.81
N ILE A 50 4.09 -13.76 10.76
CA ILE A 50 5.38 -14.43 10.78
C ILE A 50 5.53 -15.13 12.12
N GLU A 51 5.84 -16.42 12.09
CA GLU A 51 6.13 -17.22 13.27
C GLU A 51 7.59 -17.69 13.21
N MET A 52 8.33 -17.50 14.30
CA MET A 52 9.72 -17.90 14.36
C MET A 52 10.15 -18.26 15.79
N GLU A 53 10.99 -19.27 15.92
CA GLU A 53 11.64 -19.59 17.19
C GLU A 53 12.80 -18.62 17.46
N VAL A 54 12.82 -18.03 18.65
CA VAL A 54 13.88 -17.11 19.07
C VAL A 54 14.34 -17.41 20.50
N LYS A 55 15.59 -17.07 20.81
CA LYS A 55 16.23 -17.26 22.12
C LYS A 55 16.46 -15.92 22.80
N ALA A 56 16.61 -15.96 24.13
CA ALA A 56 17.02 -14.78 24.88
C ALA A 56 18.36 -14.24 24.36
N GLY A 57 18.40 -12.94 24.07
CA GLY A 57 19.55 -12.26 23.49
C GLY A 57 19.48 -12.06 21.97
N ASP A 58 18.62 -12.77 21.27
CA ASP A 58 18.44 -12.59 19.81
C ASP A 58 17.96 -11.19 19.46
N ILE A 59 18.27 -10.79 18.24
CA ILE A 59 17.89 -9.51 17.67
C ILE A 59 17.05 -9.78 16.42
N ILE A 60 15.80 -9.33 16.45
CA ILE A 60 14.91 -9.37 15.29
C ILE A 60 15.00 -8.00 14.61
N ASP A 61 15.57 -7.96 13.42
CA ASP A 61 15.66 -6.77 12.57
C ASP A 61 14.63 -6.92 11.45
N PHE A 62 13.61 -6.08 11.46
CA PHE A 62 12.49 -6.18 10.49
C PHE A 62 12.91 -5.96 9.04
N SER A 63 13.97 -5.18 8.80
CA SER A 63 14.49 -5.00 7.45
C SER A 63 15.09 -6.30 6.90
N LYS A 64 15.79 -7.06 7.73
CA LYS A 64 16.35 -8.37 7.36
C LYS A 64 15.26 -9.43 7.25
N LEU A 65 14.36 -9.45 8.24
CA LEU A 65 13.23 -10.38 8.26
C LEU A 65 12.35 -10.21 7.02
N GLY A 66 12.08 -8.97 6.62
CA GLY A 66 11.34 -8.67 5.40
C GLY A 66 12.04 -9.21 4.15
N ALA A 67 13.37 -9.00 4.05
CA ALA A 67 14.15 -9.51 2.92
C ALA A 67 14.18 -11.04 2.87
N GLU A 68 14.26 -11.72 4.01
CA GLU A 68 14.24 -13.18 4.13
C GLU A 68 12.86 -13.77 3.73
N CYS A 69 11.78 -13.08 4.11
CA CYS A 69 10.41 -13.48 3.78
C CYS A 69 9.94 -13.01 2.39
N GLY A 70 10.74 -12.21 1.70
CA GLY A 70 10.38 -11.63 0.40
C GLY A 70 9.37 -10.49 0.48
N TYR A 71 9.28 -9.79 1.63
CA TYR A 71 8.35 -8.69 1.87
C TYR A 71 9.09 -7.38 2.15
N GLU A 72 8.54 -6.26 1.70
CA GLU A 72 8.94 -4.92 2.12
C GLU A 72 8.09 -4.50 3.32
N ILE A 73 8.58 -4.77 4.56
CA ILE A 73 7.88 -4.43 5.80
C ILE A 73 8.03 -2.94 6.07
N TYR A 74 6.92 -2.21 6.22
CA TYR A 74 6.94 -0.79 6.56
C TYR A 74 6.43 -0.47 7.96
N GLN A 75 5.68 -1.39 8.58
CA GLN A 75 5.14 -1.19 9.93
C GLN A 75 5.05 -2.52 10.67
N LEU A 76 5.42 -2.49 11.96
CA LEU A 76 5.16 -3.56 12.90
C LEU A 76 3.72 -3.45 13.41
N GLY A 77 3.02 -4.58 13.49
CA GLY A 77 1.74 -4.73 14.17
C GLY A 77 1.93 -5.22 15.61
N ALA A 78 1.30 -6.33 15.96
CA ALA A 78 1.46 -6.97 17.27
C ALA A 78 2.65 -7.93 17.30
N VAL A 79 3.21 -8.13 18.49
CA VAL A 79 4.24 -9.16 18.77
C VAL A 79 3.80 -9.92 20.01
N GLY A 80 3.64 -11.23 19.84
CA GLY A 80 3.27 -12.17 20.90
C GLY A 80 4.34 -13.23 21.14
N GLY A 81 4.13 -14.06 22.15
CA GLY A 81 4.92 -15.27 22.44
C GLY A 81 6.30 -15.04 23.06
N ILE A 82 6.78 -13.80 23.15
CA ILE A 82 8.12 -13.46 23.69
C ILE A 82 8.10 -12.19 24.53
N ILE A 83 9.14 -12.03 25.39
CA ILE A 83 9.42 -10.76 26.05
C ILE A 83 10.57 -10.06 25.33
N TYR A 84 10.38 -8.81 24.93
CA TYR A 84 11.35 -8.06 24.14
C TYR A 84 11.50 -6.60 24.59
N THR A 85 12.54 -5.95 24.10
CA THR A 85 12.75 -4.51 24.22
C THR A 85 12.88 -3.92 22.83
N PRO A 86 12.02 -2.96 22.42
CA PRO A 86 12.15 -2.29 21.14
C PRO A 86 13.40 -1.41 21.11
N LYS A 87 14.07 -1.35 19.96
CA LYS A 87 15.23 -0.53 19.65
C LYS A 87 14.98 0.16 18.29
N ALA A 88 15.76 1.21 18.00
CA ALA A 88 15.74 1.90 16.73
C ALA A 88 14.31 2.26 16.26
N ASN A 89 13.55 2.96 17.12
CA ASN A 89 12.16 3.35 16.86
C ASN A 89 11.22 2.17 16.53
N GLY A 90 11.51 0.98 17.09
CA GLY A 90 10.67 -0.21 16.89
C GLY A 90 11.03 -1.04 15.66
N THR A 91 12.06 -0.67 14.89
CA THR A 91 12.51 -1.47 13.73
C THR A 91 13.35 -2.67 14.12
N ILE A 92 13.83 -2.70 15.38
CA ILE A 92 14.63 -3.79 15.94
C ILE A 92 14.02 -4.20 17.28
N LEU A 93 13.87 -5.50 17.52
CA LEU A 93 13.50 -6.05 18.81
C LEU A 93 14.68 -6.83 19.39
N LYS A 94 15.04 -6.52 20.65
CA LYS A 94 15.96 -7.35 21.42
C LYS A 94 15.17 -8.30 22.32
N VAL A 95 15.25 -9.59 22.06
CA VAL A 95 14.56 -10.64 22.82
C VAL A 95 15.17 -10.73 24.23
N ARG A 96 14.31 -10.69 25.24
CA ARG A 96 14.71 -10.88 26.65
C ARG A 96 14.44 -12.30 27.12
N GLU A 97 13.28 -12.84 26.77
CA GLU A 97 12.92 -14.21 26.99
C GLU A 97 12.52 -14.84 25.67
N GLY A 98 13.14 -15.96 25.34
CA GLY A 98 12.89 -16.68 24.09
C GLY A 98 11.59 -17.49 24.14
N GLY A 99 11.17 -17.91 22.96
CA GLY A 99 9.97 -18.69 22.73
C GLY A 99 9.62 -18.69 21.23
N VAL A 100 8.38 -18.99 20.92
CA VAL A 100 7.85 -18.82 19.58
C VAL A 100 7.33 -17.38 19.47
N ALA A 101 8.02 -16.57 18.68
CA ALA A 101 7.60 -15.20 18.38
C ALA A 101 6.49 -15.21 17.33
N GLU A 102 5.35 -14.65 17.64
CA GLU A 102 4.22 -14.42 16.76
C GLU A 102 4.20 -12.94 16.38
N ILE A 103 4.45 -12.63 15.11
CA ILE A 103 4.70 -11.25 14.67
C ILE A 103 3.74 -10.89 13.56
N ASP A 104 2.87 -9.92 13.81
CA ASP A 104 2.09 -9.28 12.78
C ASP A 104 2.88 -8.12 12.17
N VAL A 105 2.96 -8.08 10.86
CA VAL A 105 3.61 -6.98 10.12
C VAL A 105 2.69 -6.46 9.03
N PHE A 106 2.89 -5.20 8.64
CA PHE A 106 2.25 -4.61 7.49
C PHE A 106 3.28 -4.38 6.40
N VAL A 107 2.96 -4.85 5.19
CA VAL A 107 3.90 -4.88 4.07
C VAL A 107 3.39 -4.04 2.90
N TYR A 108 4.34 -3.55 2.08
CA TYR A 108 3.99 -3.04 0.77
C TYR A 108 3.73 -4.21 -0.20
N PRO A 109 2.85 -4.01 -1.19
CA PRO A 109 2.72 -4.97 -2.28
C PRO A 109 4.01 -5.02 -3.12
N GLU A 110 4.19 -6.10 -3.86
CA GLU A 110 5.35 -6.27 -4.75
C GLU A 110 5.43 -5.11 -5.76
N ARG A 111 6.63 -4.56 -5.94
CA ARG A 111 6.87 -3.48 -6.92
C ARG A 111 6.68 -3.97 -8.34
N ILE A 112 6.03 -3.17 -9.16
CA ILE A 112 6.00 -3.38 -10.61
C ILE A 112 7.37 -2.96 -11.17
N THR A 113 8.04 -3.88 -11.83
CA THR A 113 9.34 -3.72 -12.47
C THR A 113 9.31 -4.39 -13.84
N GLU A 114 10.33 -4.20 -14.66
CA GLU A 114 10.45 -4.92 -15.93
C GLU A 114 10.34 -6.46 -15.76
N LYS A 115 10.85 -6.99 -14.64
CA LYS A 115 10.79 -8.42 -14.33
C LYS A 115 9.40 -8.93 -13.97
N THR A 116 8.56 -8.08 -13.40
CA THR A 116 7.19 -8.44 -13.00
C THR A 116 6.19 -8.32 -14.15
N LYS A 117 6.53 -7.57 -15.21
CA LYS A 117 5.67 -7.43 -16.40
C LYS A 117 5.49 -8.72 -17.18
N ASP A 118 6.50 -9.61 -17.16
CA ASP A 118 6.47 -10.90 -17.86
C ASP A 118 5.62 -11.96 -17.15
N LYS A 119 5.20 -11.70 -15.91
CA LYS A 119 4.31 -12.55 -15.13
C LYS A 119 2.93 -11.91 -15.07
N ALA A 120 1.89 -12.72 -14.97
CA ALA A 120 0.55 -12.24 -14.62
C ALA A 120 0.61 -11.63 -13.21
N TYR A 121 0.83 -10.30 -13.13
CA TYR A 121 0.95 -9.60 -11.85
C TYR A 121 -0.43 -9.53 -11.19
N GLU A 122 -0.54 -10.11 -10.01
CA GLU A 122 -1.74 -10.04 -9.17
C GLU A 122 -1.52 -8.98 -8.09
N PHE A 123 -2.42 -8.00 -8.06
CA PHE A 123 -2.39 -6.97 -7.03
C PHE A 123 -2.86 -7.55 -5.69
N GLU A 124 -2.01 -7.53 -4.67
CA GLU A 124 -2.34 -7.92 -3.29
C GLU A 124 -3.21 -6.89 -2.55
N LEU A 125 -3.83 -5.97 -3.28
CA LEU A 125 -4.69 -4.92 -2.75
C LEU A 125 -6.16 -5.36 -2.79
N SER A 126 -6.95 -4.87 -1.84
CA SER A 126 -8.39 -5.14 -1.81
C SER A 126 -9.13 -4.50 -2.99
N ALA A 127 -10.31 -5.03 -3.32
CA ALA A 127 -11.07 -4.60 -4.49
C ALA A 127 -11.45 -3.10 -4.44
N ASP A 128 -11.79 -2.59 -3.26
CA ASP A 128 -12.09 -1.18 -3.02
C ASP A 128 -10.91 -0.26 -3.33
N VAL A 129 -9.69 -0.66 -2.96
CA VAL A 129 -8.44 0.05 -3.30
C VAL A 129 -8.19 0.02 -4.81
N LEU A 130 -8.39 -1.13 -5.45
CA LEU A 130 -8.19 -1.28 -6.90
C LEU A 130 -9.15 -0.44 -7.75
N GLU A 131 -10.32 -0.07 -7.21
CA GLU A 131 -11.26 0.83 -7.88
C GLU A 131 -10.83 2.30 -7.84
N ILE A 132 -10.12 2.69 -6.79
CA ILE A 132 -9.66 4.07 -6.57
C ILE A 132 -8.33 4.35 -7.30
N MET A 133 -7.48 3.37 -7.36
CA MET A 133 -6.12 3.45 -7.88
C MET A 133 -6.02 4.10 -9.30
N PRO A 134 -6.92 3.82 -10.27
CA PRO A 134 -6.86 4.45 -11.58
C PRO A 134 -6.95 5.99 -11.56
N TYR A 135 -7.72 6.57 -10.63
CA TYR A 135 -7.86 8.02 -10.51
C TYR A 135 -6.55 8.67 -10.03
N GLY A 136 -5.88 8.08 -9.05
CA GLY A 136 -4.57 8.56 -8.58
C GLY A 136 -3.50 8.47 -9.66
N ILE A 137 -3.46 7.37 -10.40
CA ILE A 137 -2.52 7.18 -11.51
C ILE A 137 -2.78 8.21 -12.62
N ALA A 138 -4.04 8.40 -13.05
CA ALA A 138 -4.38 9.37 -14.08
C ALA A 138 -4.05 10.81 -13.63
N ALA A 139 -4.33 11.16 -12.37
CA ALA A 139 -4.01 12.46 -11.81
C ALA A 139 -2.51 12.78 -11.87
N ASP A 140 -1.67 11.83 -11.49
CA ASP A 140 -0.21 12.02 -11.45
C ASP A 140 0.41 12.04 -12.85
N LEU A 141 -0.07 11.20 -13.77
CA LEU A 141 0.41 11.18 -15.16
C LEU A 141 0.05 12.48 -15.92
N LEU A 142 -1.12 13.06 -15.66
CA LEU A 142 -1.61 14.29 -16.31
C LEU A 142 -1.13 15.59 -15.61
N LYS A 143 -0.39 15.50 -14.52
CA LYS A 143 0.00 16.65 -13.68
C LYS A 143 0.85 17.70 -14.39
N SER A 144 1.62 17.31 -15.40
CA SER A 144 2.60 18.16 -16.07
C SER A 144 2.24 18.53 -17.51
N ASP A 145 1.07 18.15 -18.01
CA ASP A 145 0.65 18.31 -19.39
C ASP A 145 -0.33 19.48 -19.59
N VAL A 146 -0.61 19.79 -20.86
CA VAL A 146 -1.68 20.71 -21.30
C VAL A 146 -3.02 20.32 -20.71
N SER A 147 -3.20 19.04 -20.38
CA SER A 147 -4.34 18.42 -19.70
C SER A 147 -4.36 18.58 -18.16
N ALA A 148 -3.55 19.47 -17.57
CA ALA A 148 -3.45 19.65 -16.12
C ALA A 148 -4.79 19.97 -15.42
N GLU A 149 -5.78 20.52 -16.15
CA GLU A 149 -7.13 20.74 -15.64
C GLU A 149 -7.84 19.42 -15.33
N TYR A 150 -7.73 18.43 -16.19
CA TYR A 150 -8.27 17.09 -15.99
C TYR A 150 -7.52 16.33 -14.90
N GLY A 151 -6.20 16.48 -14.85
CA GLY A 151 -5.38 15.96 -13.74
C GLY A 151 -5.89 16.43 -12.37
N ARG A 152 -6.32 17.70 -12.25
CA ARG A 152 -6.91 18.24 -11.02
C ARG A 152 -8.27 17.60 -10.69
N ILE A 153 -9.12 17.35 -11.68
CA ILE A 153 -10.42 16.68 -11.46
C ILE A 153 -10.19 15.26 -10.95
N TYR A 154 -9.26 14.50 -11.54
CA TYR A 154 -8.94 13.17 -11.07
C TYR A 154 -8.26 13.18 -9.69
N ALA A 155 -7.40 14.15 -9.40
CA ALA A 155 -6.78 14.31 -8.09
C ALA A 155 -7.84 14.57 -7.01
N GLN A 156 -8.80 15.46 -7.27
CA GLN A 156 -9.89 15.71 -6.35
C GLN A 156 -10.72 14.44 -6.13
N ARG A 157 -11.08 13.73 -7.20
CA ARG A 157 -11.84 12.49 -7.10
C ARG A 157 -11.08 11.41 -6.35
N TYR A 158 -9.77 11.30 -6.58
CA TYR A 158 -8.91 10.37 -5.87
C TYR A 158 -8.90 10.66 -4.36
N GLU A 159 -8.73 11.93 -3.95
CA GLU A 159 -8.73 12.33 -2.54
C GLU A 159 -10.09 12.06 -1.86
N GLU A 160 -11.21 12.34 -2.53
CA GLU A 160 -12.54 12.03 -2.01
C GLU A 160 -12.71 10.52 -1.75
N LEU A 161 -12.34 9.69 -2.72
CA LEU A 161 -12.45 8.22 -2.61
C LEU A 161 -11.46 7.66 -1.59
N LYS A 162 -10.24 8.20 -1.52
CA LYS A 162 -9.21 7.81 -0.55
C LYS A 162 -9.67 8.06 0.89
N GLN A 163 -10.37 9.16 1.15
CA GLN A 163 -10.94 9.43 2.47
C GLN A 163 -11.95 8.35 2.89
N MET A 164 -12.70 7.78 1.95
CA MET A 164 -13.66 6.72 2.25
C MET A 164 -12.99 5.39 2.65
N LEU A 165 -11.71 5.18 2.28
CA LEU A 165 -10.92 4.02 2.70
C LEU A 165 -10.40 4.13 4.13
N ASP A 166 -10.32 5.34 4.70
CA ASP A 166 -9.77 5.56 6.04
C ASP A 166 -10.71 4.95 7.09
N PRO A 167 -10.25 4.00 7.91
CA PRO A 167 -11.07 3.37 8.96
C PRO A 167 -11.70 4.36 9.93
N ARG A 168 -11.10 5.54 10.11
CA ARG A 168 -11.63 6.59 10.98
C ARG A 168 -12.97 7.13 10.51
N TYR A 169 -13.26 7.10 9.21
CA TYR A 169 -14.57 7.48 8.66
C TYR A 169 -15.61 6.37 8.79
N GLN A 170 -15.17 5.12 8.96
CA GLN A 170 -16.07 3.97 9.15
C GLN A 170 -16.49 3.79 10.61
N MET A 171 -15.86 4.47 11.57
CA MET A 171 -16.10 4.35 13.01
C MET A 171 -17.27 5.19 13.53
N THR A 172 -18.10 5.81 12.67
CA THR A 172 -19.29 6.56 13.12
C THR A 172 -20.46 5.67 13.62
N SER A 173 -20.26 4.36 13.71
CA SER A 173 -21.24 3.43 14.29
C SER A 173 -20.62 2.35 15.19
N ALA A 174 -19.64 2.70 16.02
CA ALA A 174 -19.28 1.85 17.13
C ALA A 174 -20.38 1.93 18.19
N TYR A 175 -21.29 1.01 18.17
CA TYR A 175 -22.18 0.75 19.30
C TYR A 175 -21.31 0.39 20.51
N VAL A 176 -21.23 1.30 21.46
CA VAL A 176 -20.75 0.97 22.79
C VAL A 176 -21.95 0.34 23.52
N GLU A 177 -22.10 -0.97 23.43
CA GLU A 177 -22.89 -1.72 24.39
C GLU A 177 -22.15 -1.73 25.72
N GLY A 178 -22.30 -0.63 26.45
CA GLY A 178 -21.97 -0.58 27.86
C GLY A 178 -23.17 -1.04 28.66
N GLY A 179 -23.31 -2.34 28.85
CA GLY A 179 -24.19 -2.89 29.90
C GLY A 179 -23.57 -2.57 31.26
N TYR A 180 -24.08 -1.58 31.94
CA TYR A 180 -23.93 -1.50 33.41
C TYR A 180 -25.01 -2.39 34.04
N ASP A 181 -24.63 -3.58 34.45
CA ASP A 181 -25.39 -4.31 35.48
C ASP A 181 -25.04 -3.69 36.85
N ILE A 182 -26.04 -3.09 37.48
CA ILE A 182 -26.05 -2.67 38.88
C ILE A 182 -26.57 -3.82 39.72
#